data_03b56bd96b5c7f0453ceaca652c4d7e0
#
_entry.id   03b56bd96b5c7f0453ceaca652c4d7e0
#
_cell.length_a   1.000
_cell.length_b   1.000
_cell.length_c   1.000
_cell.angle_alpha   90.00
_cell.angle_beta   90.00
_cell.angle_gamma   90.00
#
_symmetry.space_group_name_H-M   'P 1'
#
loop_
_entity.id
_entity.type
_entity.pdbx_description
1 polymer ?
#
loop_
_entity_poly.entity_id
_entity_poly.type
_entity_poly.pdbx_seq_one_letter_code
_entity_poly.pdbx_strand_id
1 'polypeptide(L)'
;MKSIKVKILGPVAVLAVLVLVTSAFSILGAGNIEKKGRVISDEYLATIQDVSAMSKNTQTLMRLSYNYILAQGDAAEKKVETSISQTKQTLENQMADFSNNLTPEETEAFQKFQSDYQAYLSKYNAMVKYVQTNQNENASIVANNDLVEMSSQIETDLENMIELESSLADQAVANMESAYASSMGVGIVCLLLGIVALVAAIIISNRMVVKPVVAANKKLGEIVSLIEEHKGDLTMRVESGYQDEIGALADGIN
;
A
#
# COMPACT_ATOMS: atom_id res chain seq x y z
N MET A 1 -38.77 2.29 35.13
CA MET A 1 -39.19 3.33 34.13
C MET A 1 -38.03 3.68 33.22
N LYS A 2 -38.16 3.52 31.90
CA LYS A 2 -37.11 3.98 30.97
C LYS A 2 -37.48 5.39 30.53
N SER A 3 -36.77 6.39 31.03
CA SER A 3 -36.93 7.82 30.67
C SER A 3 -36.88 8.03 29.14
N ILE A 4 -37.60 9.04 28.65
CA ILE A 4 -37.54 9.52 27.26
C ILE A 4 -36.09 9.75 26.83
N LYS A 5 -35.25 10.26 27.74
CA LYS A 5 -33.80 10.41 27.47
C LYS A 5 -33.14 9.12 27.04
N VAL A 6 -33.44 8.00 27.70
CA VAL A 6 -32.87 6.68 27.35
C VAL A 6 -33.42 6.17 25.99
N LYS A 7 -34.71 6.45 25.70
CA LYS A 7 -35.37 6.06 24.46
C LYS A 7 -34.83 6.80 23.22
N ILE A 8 -34.33 8.02 23.39
CA ILE A 8 -33.70 8.85 22.33
C ILE A 8 -32.18 8.63 22.29
N LEU A 9 -31.50 8.72 23.44
CA LEU A 9 -30.05 8.64 23.51
C LEU A 9 -29.51 7.23 23.24
N GLY A 10 -30.29 6.19 23.57
CA GLY A 10 -29.86 4.81 23.34
C GLY A 10 -29.56 4.49 21.84
N PRO A 11 -30.51 4.68 20.93
CA PRO A 11 -30.27 4.52 19.50
C PRO A 11 -29.15 5.43 18.95
N VAL A 12 -29.07 6.67 19.43
CA VAL A 12 -28.01 7.62 19.02
C VAL A 12 -26.64 7.12 19.49
N ALA A 13 -26.53 6.61 20.70
CA ALA A 13 -25.28 6.06 21.23
C ALA A 13 -24.82 4.83 20.42
N VAL A 14 -25.76 3.95 20.04
CA VAL A 14 -25.44 2.79 19.16
C VAL A 14 -24.91 3.25 17.81
N LEU A 15 -25.53 4.25 17.19
CA LEU A 15 -25.05 4.82 15.93
C LEU A 15 -23.67 5.47 16.09
N ALA A 16 -23.44 6.21 17.16
CA ALA A 16 -22.15 6.82 17.44
C ALA A 16 -21.03 5.76 17.60
N VAL A 17 -21.30 4.68 18.32
CA VAL A 17 -20.35 3.56 18.47
C VAL A 17 -20.08 2.90 17.12
N LEU A 18 -21.10 2.65 16.30
CA LEU A 18 -20.93 2.11 14.95
C LEU A 18 -20.03 3.01 14.10
N VAL A 19 -20.25 4.31 14.09
CA VAL A 19 -19.41 5.27 13.33
C VAL A 19 -17.96 5.24 13.84
N LEU A 20 -17.73 5.20 15.14
CA LEU A 20 -16.37 5.11 15.69
C LEU A 20 -15.66 3.81 15.28
N VAL A 21 -16.36 2.69 15.35
CA VAL A 21 -15.82 1.38 14.96
C VAL A 21 -15.50 1.36 13.45
N THR A 22 -16.42 1.83 12.60
CA THR A 22 -16.16 1.87 11.14
C THR A 22 -15.00 2.79 10.79
N SER A 23 -14.90 3.95 11.46
CA SER A 23 -13.78 4.89 11.25
C SER A 23 -12.45 4.26 11.64
N ALA A 24 -12.40 3.56 12.78
CA ALA A 24 -11.19 2.86 13.22
C ALA A 24 -10.75 1.79 12.21
N PHE A 25 -11.68 0.95 11.72
CA PHE A 25 -11.37 -0.04 10.69
C PHE A 25 -10.89 0.58 9.37
N SER A 26 -11.49 1.70 8.96
CA SER A 26 -11.07 2.42 7.74
C SER A 26 -9.65 2.96 7.86
N ILE A 27 -9.30 3.55 9.00
CA ILE A 27 -7.95 4.08 9.24
C ILE A 27 -6.91 2.95 9.25
N LEU A 28 -7.20 1.85 9.96
CA LEU A 28 -6.31 0.69 10.01
C LEU A 28 -6.14 0.03 8.64
N GLY A 29 -7.23 -0.09 7.88
CA GLY A 29 -7.22 -0.61 6.50
C GLY A 29 -6.37 0.25 5.57
N ALA A 30 -6.57 1.56 5.60
CA ALA A 30 -5.78 2.52 4.81
C ALA A 30 -4.29 2.46 5.15
N GLY A 31 -3.94 2.41 6.44
CA GLY A 31 -2.55 2.29 6.88
C GLY A 31 -1.88 0.98 6.43
N ASN A 32 -2.62 -0.14 6.41
CA ASN A 32 -2.10 -1.40 5.89
C ASN A 32 -1.84 -1.36 4.38
N ILE A 33 -2.74 -0.74 3.61
CA ILE A 33 -2.58 -0.55 2.16
C ILE A 33 -1.39 0.37 1.87
N GLU A 34 -1.27 1.50 2.58
CA GLU A 34 -0.13 2.41 2.46
C GLU A 34 1.19 1.69 2.73
N LYS A 35 1.27 0.91 3.81
CA LYS A 35 2.48 0.14 4.15
C LYS A 35 2.87 -0.83 3.03
N LYS A 36 1.90 -1.56 2.46
CA LYS A 36 2.15 -2.47 1.34
C LYS A 36 2.56 -1.72 0.07
N GLY A 37 1.96 -0.56 -0.21
CA GLY A 37 2.36 0.30 -1.32
C GLY A 37 3.79 0.83 -1.18
N ARG A 38 4.22 1.19 0.03
CA ARG A 38 5.61 1.59 0.30
C ARG A 38 6.60 0.47 0.05
N VAL A 39 6.30 -0.77 0.41
CA VAL A 39 7.16 -1.92 0.10
C VAL A 39 7.38 -2.04 -1.41
N ILE A 40 6.33 -1.87 -2.23
CA ILE A 40 6.47 -1.90 -3.69
C ILE A 40 7.38 -0.77 -4.18
N SER A 41 7.17 0.46 -3.69
CA SER A 41 7.92 1.64 -4.14
C SER A 41 9.36 1.67 -3.62
N ASP A 42 9.53 1.45 -2.33
CA ASP A 42 10.78 1.76 -1.63
C ASP A 42 11.72 0.54 -1.61
N GLU A 43 11.20 -0.66 -1.88
CA GLU A 43 11.94 -1.91 -1.90
C GLU A 43 12.08 -2.40 -3.35
N TYR A 44 11.04 -2.96 -3.97
CA TYR A 44 11.16 -3.60 -5.28
C TYR A 44 11.51 -2.65 -6.42
N LEU A 45 10.88 -1.48 -6.52
CA LEU A 45 11.20 -0.53 -7.60
C LEU A 45 12.60 0.08 -7.42
N ALA A 46 13.04 0.32 -6.19
CA ALA A 46 14.39 0.76 -5.91
C ALA A 46 15.41 -0.31 -6.30
N THR A 47 15.17 -1.57 -5.95
CA THR A 47 16.02 -2.70 -6.32
C THR A 47 16.13 -2.88 -7.84
N ILE A 48 15.00 -2.78 -8.57
CA ILE A 48 15.02 -2.80 -10.06
C ILE A 48 15.88 -1.66 -10.62
N GLN A 49 15.82 -0.46 -10.04
CA GLN A 49 16.66 0.67 -10.47
C GLN A 49 18.14 0.42 -10.19
N ASP A 50 18.49 -0.18 -9.07
CA ASP A 50 19.86 -0.50 -8.71
C ASP A 50 20.43 -1.58 -9.64
N VAL A 51 19.69 -2.65 -9.93
CA VAL A 51 20.10 -3.68 -10.89
C VAL A 51 20.24 -3.10 -12.30
N SER A 52 19.32 -2.22 -12.70
CA SER A 52 19.39 -1.53 -14.01
C SER A 52 20.62 -0.62 -14.10
N ALA A 53 21.00 0.04 -13.01
CA ALA A 53 22.21 0.86 -12.94
C ALA A 53 23.48 -0.02 -13.01
N MET A 54 23.50 -1.18 -12.36
CA MET A 54 24.57 -2.17 -12.49
C MET A 54 24.68 -2.68 -13.92
N SER A 55 23.55 -3.00 -14.57
CA SER A 55 23.53 -3.43 -15.98
C SER A 55 24.15 -2.39 -16.92
N LYS A 56 23.75 -1.12 -16.78
CA LYS A 56 24.31 -0.01 -17.54
C LYS A 56 25.82 0.15 -17.36
N ASN A 57 26.30 0.04 -16.12
CA ASN A 57 27.75 0.15 -15.84
C ASN A 57 28.52 -1.07 -16.33
N THR A 58 27.94 -2.25 -16.27
CA THR A 58 28.49 -3.48 -16.84
C THR A 58 28.64 -3.37 -18.37
N GLN A 59 27.59 -2.95 -19.08
CA GLN A 59 27.67 -2.70 -20.52
C GLN A 59 28.70 -1.61 -20.87
N THR A 60 28.82 -0.57 -20.04
CA THR A 60 29.83 0.46 -20.24
C THR A 60 31.25 -0.12 -20.07
N LEU A 61 31.47 -0.94 -19.05
CA LEU A 61 32.74 -1.62 -18.82
C LEU A 61 33.12 -2.52 -20.00
N MET A 62 32.17 -3.32 -20.50
CA MET A 62 32.36 -4.18 -21.68
C MET A 62 32.77 -3.38 -22.90
N ARG A 63 32.05 -2.31 -23.21
CA ARG A 63 32.37 -1.42 -24.33
C ARG A 63 33.75 -0.79 -24.20
N LEU A 64 34.11 -0.35 -22.99
CA LEU A 64 35.44 0.22 -22.71
C LEU A 64 36.55 -0.81 -22.84
N SER A 65 36.29 -2.08 -22.52
CA SER A 65 37.23 -3.19 -22.71
C SER A 65 37.58 -3.42 -24.19
N TYR A 66 36.59 -3.33 -25.10
CA TYR A 66 36.84 -3.36 -26.52
C TYR A 66 37.59 -2.10 -27.01
N ASN A 67 37.22 -0.93 -26.49
CA ASN A 67 37.92 0.31 -26.86
C ASN A 67 39.39 0.29 -26.45
N TYR A 68 39.77 -0.47 -25.42
CA TYR A 68 41.14 -0.59 -24.96
C TYR A 68 42.02 -1.26 -26.04
N ILE A 69 41.53 -2.26 -26.74
CA ILE A 69 42.24 -2.92 -27.85
C ILE A 69 42.43 -1.97 -29.03
N LEU A 70 41.48 -1.08 -29.27
CA LEU A 70 41.48 -0.12 -30.35
C LEU A 70 42.26 1.16 -30.06
N ALA A 71 42.62 1.36 -28.80
CA ALA A 71 43.39 2.53 -28.40
C ALA A 71 44.81 2.48 -28.96
N GLN A 72 45.23 3.56 -29.61
CA GLN A 72 46.57 3.67 -30.16
C GLN A 72 47.37 4.73 -29.43
N GLY A 73 48.44 4.29 -28.80
CA GLY A 73 49.39 5.14 -28.06
C GLY A 73 49.05 5.39 -26.62
N ASP A 74 50.06 5.61 -25.81
CA ASP A 74 50.01 5.68 -24.33
C ASP A 74 48.93 6.63 -23.78
N ALA A 75 48.69 7.77 -24.43
CA ALA A 75 47.72 8.74 -23.98
C ALA A 75 46.27 8.26 -24.17
N ALA A 76 45.97 7.57 -25.26
CA ALA A 76 44.64 7.01 -25.54
C ALA A 76 44.37 5.79 -24.66
N GLU A 77 45.33 4.89 -24.50
CA GLU A 77 45.26 3.74 -23.60
C GLU A 77 45.02 4.18 -22.14
N LYS A 78 45.79 5.12 -21.64
CA LYS A 78 45.66 5.64 -20.29
C LYS A 78 44.30 6.29 -20.04
N LYS A 79 43.72 6.96 -21.03
CA LYS A 79 42.37 7.54 -20.94
C LYS A 79 41.31 6.45 -20.79
N VAL A 80 41.41 5.38 -21.58
CA VAL A 80 40.47 4.25 -21.52
C VAL A 80 40.64 3.50 -20.19
N GLU A 81 41.86 3.23 -19.74
CA GLU A 81 42.15 2.61 -18.44
C GLU A 81 41.54 3.40 -17.26
N THR A 82 41.68 4.73 -17.29
CA THR A 82 41.07 5.60 -16.28
C THR A 82 39.54 5.43 -16.26
N SER A 83 38.91 5.42 -17.44
CA SER A 83 37.44 5.24 -17.54
C SER A 83 37.00 3.84 -17.10
N ILE A 84 37.77 2.80 -17.41
CA ILE A 84 37.52 1.43 -16.94
C ILE A 84 37.61 1.34 -15.41
N SER A 85 38.68 1.91 -14.84
CA SER A 85 38.89 1.92 -13.37
C SER A 85 37.73 2.63 -12.66
N GLN A 86 37.28 3.77 -13.15
CA GLN A 86 36.15 4.53 -12.59
C GLN A 86 34.84 3.73 -12.70
N THR A 87 34.56 3.15 -13.87
CA THR A 87 33.33 2.37 -14.07
C THR A 87 33.32 1.12 -13.20
N LYS A 88 34.46 0.44 -13.10
CA LYS A 88 34.64 -0.73 -12.22
C LYS A 88 34.41 -0.37 -10.75
N GLN A 89 35.01 0.71 -10.27
CA GLN A 89 34.82 1.17 -8.88
C GLN A 89 33.35 1.53 -8.61
N THR A 90 32.69 2.19 -9.57
CA THR A 90 31.25 2.52 -9.43
C THR A 90 30.41 1.24 -9.34
N LEU A 91 30.67 0.26 -10.19
CA LEU A 91 29.96 -1.02 -10.20
C LEU A 91 30.21 -1.81 -8.90
N GLU A 92 31.45 -1.85 -8.42
CA GLU A 92 31.81 -2.52 -7.17
C GLU A 92 31.11 -1.88 -5.95
N ASN A 93 30.98 -0.54 -5.93
CA ASN A 93 30.21 0.16 -4.90
C ASN A 93 28.72 -0.18 -4.99
N GLN A 94 28.14 -0.18 -6.20
CA GLN A 94 26.74 -0.58 -6.41
C GLN A 94 26.48 -2.03 -5.95
N MET A 95 27.38 -2.95 -6.27
CA MET A 95 27.31 -4.34 -5.82
C MET A 95 27.39 -4.46 -4.29
N ALA A 96 28.25 -3.65 -3.64
CA ALA A 96 28.38 -3.63 -2.19
C ALA A 96 27.11 -3.09 -1.52
N ASP A 97 26.56 -2.00 -2.04
CA ASP A 97 25.31 -1.40 -1.53
C ASP A 97 24.13 -2.36 -1.72
N PHE A 98 24.01 -2.98 -2.89
CA PHE A 98 22.97 -3.96 -3.21
C PHE A 98 23.02 -5.19 -2.28
N SER A 99 24.22 -5.66 -1.92
CA SER A 99 24.40 -6.86 -1.10
C SER A 99 23.88 -6.75 0.35
N ASN A 100 23.57 -5.55 0.82
CA ASN A 100 23.26 -5.31 2.24
C ASN A 100 21.84 -5.77 2.66
N ASN A 101 20.90 -5.91 1.71
CA ASN A 101 19.48 -6.12 2.03
C ASN A 101 18.82 -7.21 1.17
N LEU A 102 19.57 -8.24 0.76
CA LEU A 102 19.07 -9.29 -0.12
C LEU A 102 18.20 -10.30 0.60
N THR A 103 17.11 -10.72 -0.03
CA THR A 103 16.38 -11.93 0.31
C THR A 103 17.18 -13.20 -0.06
N PRO A 104 16.79 -14.40 0.41
CA PRO A 104 17.48 -15.64 0.01
C PRO A 104 17.47 -15.88 -1.52
N GLU A 105 16.34 -15.57 -2.18
CA GLU A 105 16.17 -15.72 -3.62
C GLU A 105 17.06 -14.76 -4.42
N GLU A 106 17.10 -13.49 -4.01
CA GLU A 106 17.98 -12.46 -4.58
C GLU A 106 19.46 -12.80 -4.36
N THR A 107 19.79 -13.38 -3.21
CA THR A 107 21.16 -13.76 -2.87
C THR A 107 21.73 -14.76 -3.86
N GLU A 108 20.97 -15.78 -4.30
CA GLU A 108 21.42 -16.77 -5.26
C GLU A 108 21.69 -16.14 -6.63
N ALA A 109 20.74 -15.33 -7.13
CA ALA A 109 20.87 -14.64 -8.42
C ALA A 109 22.05 -13.66 -8.40
N PHE A 110 22.22 -12.90 -7.32
CA PHE A 110 23.32 -11.95 -7.18
C PHE A 110 24.69 -12.62 -7.06
N GLN A 111 24.80 -13.73 -6.34
CA GLN A 111 26.05 -14.50 -6.25
C GLN A 111 26.48 -15.06 -7.61
N LYS A 112 25.51 -15.48 -8.44
CA LYS A 112 25.80 -15.93 -9.79
C LYS A 112 26.36 -14.79 -10.63
N PHE A 113 25.68 -13.63 -10.66
CA PHE A 113 26.20 -12.43 -11.32
C PHE A 113 27.60 -12.05 -10.84
N GLN A 114 27.86 -12.06 -9.53
CA GLN A 114 29.19 -11.76 -8.98
C GLN A 114 30.26 -12.72 -9.47
N SER A 115 29.93 -14.02 -9.52
CA SER A 115 30.87 -15.04 -10.01
C SER A 115 31.22 -14.82 -11.48
N ASP A 116 30.22 -14.55 -12.32
CA ASP A 116 30.42 -14.34 -13.75
C ASP A 116 31.13 -13.01 -14.05
N TYR A 117 30.84 -11.98 -13.25
CA TYR A 117 31.59 -10.71 -13.28
C TYR A 117 33.08 -10.90 -12.92
N GLN A 118 33.41 -11.69 -11.92
CA GLN A 118 34.80 -11.98 -11.57
C GLN A 118 35.52 -12.80 -12.65
N ALA A 119 34.83 -13.75 -13.27
CA ALA A 119 35.34 -14.50 -14.39
C ALA A 119 35.65 -13.58 -15.61
N TYR A 120 34.73 -12.66 -15.92
CA TYR A 120 34.91 -11.61 -16.92
C TYR A 120 36.15 -10.76 -16.63
N LEU A 121 36.32 -10.27 -15.40
CA LEU A 121 37.50 -9.47 -15.01
C LEU A 121 38.81 -10.25 -15.16
N SER A 122 38.82 -11.54 -14.88
CA SER A 122 39.98 -12.38 -15.04
C SER A 122 40.41 -12.45 -16.54
N LYS A 123 39.44 -12.64 -17.44
CA LYS A 123 39.69 -12.66 -18.90
C LYS A 123 40.07 -11.29 -19.46
N TYR A 124 39.40 -10.24 -18.96
CA TYR A 124 39.79 -8.86 -19.27
C TYR A 124 41.24 -8.57 -18.89
N ASN A 125 41.70 -8.96 -17.71
CA ASN A 125 43.09 -8.79 -17.29
C ASN A 125 44.07 -9.57 -18.17
N ALA A 126 43.69 -10.77 -18.64
CA ALA A 126 44.49 -11.53 -19.59
C ALA A 126 44.59 -10.81 -20.94
N MET A 127 43.49 -10.28 -21.45
CA MET A 127 43.45 -9.47 -22.68
C MET A 127 44.36 -8.23 -22.57
N VAL A 128 44.31 -7.49 -21.45
CA VAL A 128 45.17 -6.34 -21.20
C VAL A 128 46.66 -6.69 -21.26
N LYS A 129 47.07 -7.85 -20.71
CA LYS A 129 48.46 -8.32 -20.80
C LYS A 129 48.88 -8.57 -22.24
N TYR A 130 48.02 -9.12 -23.09
CA TYR A 130 48.30 -9.29 -24.49
C TYR A 130 48.49 -7.95 -25.22
N VAL A 131 47.65 -6.95 -24.96
CA VAL A 131 47.81 -5.60 -25.52
C VAL A 131 49.16 -5.00 -25.09
N GLN A 132 49.47 -5.05 -23.82
CA GLN A 132 50.71 -4.49 -23.25
C GLN A 132 52.00 -5.15 -23.77
N THR A 133 51.89 -6.39 -24.26
CA THR A 133 53.00 -7.16 -24.88
C THR A 133 52.95 -7.14 -26.41
N ASN A 134 52.19 -6.26 -27.01
CA ASN A 134 51.97 -6.14 -28.47
C ASN A 134 51.48 -7.44 -29.16
N GLN A 135 50.76 -8.26 -28.39
CA GLN A 135 50.13 -9.51 -28.90
C GLN A 135 48.65 -9.25 -29.26
N ASN A 136 48.40 -8.27 -30.12
CA ASN A 136 47.05 -7.79 -30.41
C ASN A 136 46.11 -8.83 -31.02
N GLU A 137 46.65 -9.82 -31.75
CA GLU A 137 45.91 -10.95 -32.28
C GLU A 137 45.33 -11.80 -31.13
N ASN A 138 46.14 -12.16 -30.13
CA ASN A 138 45.72 -12.90 -28.96
C ASN A 138 44.72 -12.08 -28.11
N ALA A 139 44.93 -10.77 -27.95
CA ALA A 139 43.98 -9.87 -27.29
C ALA A 139 42.62 -9.89 -27.99
N SER A 140 42.59 -9.83 -29.34
CA SER A 140 41.37 -9.87 -30.14
C SER A 140 40.66 -11.22 -30.03
N ILE A 141 41.36 -12.32 -29.94
CA ILE A 141 40.78 -13.66 -29.73
C ILE A 141 40.07 -13.73 -28.40
N VAL A 142 40.70 -13.27 -27.28
CA VAL A 142 40.10 -13.25 -25.98
C VAL A 142 38.86 -12.32 -25.95
N ALA A 143 38.97 -11.15 -26.58
CA ALA A 143 37.86 -10.21 -26.65
C ALA A 143 36.65 -10.78 -27.41
N ASN A 144 36.87 -11.33 -28.58
CA ASN A 144 35.78 -11.77 -29.48
C ASN A 144 35.15 -13.12 -29.08
N ASN A 145 35.87 -13.94 -28.33
CA ASN A 145 35.34 -15.22 -27.84
C ASN A 145 34.97 -15.17 -26.39
N ASP A 146 35.97 -15.08 -25.50
CA ASP A 146 35.75 -15.19 -24.05
C ASP A 146 34.89 -14.01 -23.47
N LEU A 147 35.29 -12.77 -23.81
CA LEU A 147 34.58 -11.60 -23.25
C LEU A 147 33.18 -11.41 -23.84
N VAL A 148 32.94 -11.78 -25.10
CA VAL A 148 31.58 -11.77 -25.69
C VAL A 148 30.68 -12.75 -24.98
N GLU A 149 31.13 -14.00 -24.83
CA GLU A 149 30.35 -15.05 -24.17
C GLU A 149 30.02 -14.66 -22.69
N MET A 150 31.05 -14.22 -21.94
CA MET A 150 30.87 -13.79 -20.55
C MET A 150 30.00 -12.54 -20.42
N SER A 151 30.10 -11.61 -21.36
CA SER A 151 29.23 -10.44 -21.43
C SER A 151 27.76 -10.82 -21.55
N SER A 152 27.46 -11.75 -22.48
CA SER A 152 26.11 -12.25 -22.68
C SER A 152 25.58 -12.99 -21.45
N GLN A 153 26.45 -13.74 -20.75
CA GLN A 153 26.06 -14.42 -19.51
C GLN A 153 25.73 -13.42 -18.39
N ILE A 154 26.55 -12.40 -18.20
CA ILE A 154 26.33 -11.34 -17.20
C ILE A 154 25.06 -10.54 -17.51
N GLU A 155 24.79 -10.23 -18.79
CA GLU A 155 23.55 -9.57 -19.20
C GLU A 155 22.34 -10.43 -18.83
N THR A 156 22.41 -11.74 -19.12
CA THR A 156 21.36 -12.70 -18.75
C THR A 156 21.16 -12.76 -17.22
N ASP A 157 22.23 -12.75 -16.42
CA ASP A 157 22.12 -12.77 -14.97
C ASP A 157 21.42 -11.51 -14.42
N LEU A 158 21.77 -10.34 -14.98
CA LEU A 158 21.13 -9.06 -14.59
C LEU A 158 19.67 -8.99 -15.07
N GLU A 159 19.34 -9.51 -16.25
CA GLU A 159 17.95 -9.64 -16.70
C GLU A 159 17.14 -10.56 -15.79
N ASN A 160 17.70 -11.73 -15.41
CA ASN A 160 17.05 -12.63 -14.46
C ASN A 160 16.80 -11.98 -13.09
N MET A 161 17.73 -11.15 -12.62
CA MET A 161 17.53 -10.38 -11.39
C MET A 161 16.39 -9.38 -11.54
N ILE A 162 16.29 -8.65 -12.65
CA ILE A 162 15.19 -7.72 -12.93
C ILE A 162 13.85 -8.47 -13.02
N GLU A 163 13.82 -9.63 -13.68
CA GLU A 163 12.61 -10.47 -13.77
C GLU A 163 12.17 -10.98 -12.39
N LEU A 164 13.11 -11.41 -11.55
CA LEU A 164 12.84 -11.81 -10.17
C LEU A 164 12.18 -10.67 -9.40
N GLU A 165 12.81 -9.48 -9.40
CA GLU A 165 12.28 -8.30 -8.71
C GLU A 165 10.90 -7.88 -9.24
N SER A 166 10.71 -7.92 -10.56
CA SER A 166 9.41 -7.64 -11.17
C SER A 166 8.34 -8.63 -10.71
N SER A 167 8.67 -9.91 -10.61
CA SER A 167 7.77 -10.94 -10.12
C SER A 167 7.41 -10.75 -8.64
N LEU A 168 8.38 -10.36 -7.81
CA LEU A 168 8.16 -10.03 -6.40
C LEU A 168 7.29 -8.78 -6.24
N ALA A 169 7.53 -7.76 -7.06
CA ALA A 169 6.71 -6.56 -7.11
C ALA A 169 5.25 -6.87 -7.49
N ASP A 170 5.04 -7.70 -8.51
CA ASP A 170 3.69 -8.13 -8.94
C ASP A 170 2.96 -8.90 -7.84
N GLN A 171 3.65 -9.78 -7.11
CA GLN A 171 3.09 -10.46 -5.95
C GLN A 171 2.72 -9.48 -4.82
N ALA A 172 3.55 -8.48 -4.59
CA ALA A 172 3.28 -7.44 -3.60
C ALA A 172 2.07 -6.58 -4.00
N VAL A 173 1.92 -6.25 -5.30
CA VAL A 173 0.74 -5.57 -5.85
C VAL A 173 -0.52 -6.41 -5.63
N ALA A 174 -0.51 -7.70 -5.98
CA ALA A 174 -1.64 -8.60 -5.76
C ALA A 174 -2.03 -8.70 -4.28
N ASN A 175 -1.04 -8.73 -3.38
CA ASN A 175 -1.25 -8.71 -1.94
C ASN A 175 -1.86 -7.38 -1.45
N MET A 176 -1.47 -6.25 -2.05
CA MET A 176 -2.04 -4.93 -1.76
C MET A 176 -3.50 -4.84 -2.26
N GLU A 177 -3.78 -5.32 -3.48
CA GLU A 177 -5.13 -5.38 -4.04
C GLU A 177 -6.08 -6.24 -3.20
N SER A 178 -5.60 -7.39 -2.73
CA SER A 178 -6.35 -8.26 -1.81
C SER A 178 -6.68 -7.56 -0.49
N ALA A 179 -5.71 -6.82 0.09
CA ALA A 179 -5.93 -6.04 1.29
C ALA A 179 -6.94 -4.89 1.05
N TYR A 180 -6.86 -4.24 -0.11
CA TYR A 180 -7.82 -3.22 -0.52
C TYR A 180 -9.23 -3.79 -0.65
N ALA A 181 -9.40 -4.90 -1.38
CA ALA A 181 -10.69 -5.57 -1.57
C ALA A 181 -11.30 -6.00 -0.22
N SER A 182 -10.49 -6.55 0.69
CA SER A 182 -10.91 -6.92 2.03
C SER A 182 -11.37 -5.71 2.85
N SER A 183 -10.62 -4.61 2.83
CA SER A 183 -10.98 -3.37 3.52
C SER A 183 -12.26 -2.76 2.96
N MET A 184 -12.43 -2.78 1.63
CA MET A 184 -13.63 -2.31 0.95
C MET A 184 -14.86 -3.17 1.31
N GLY A 185 -14.69 -4.50 1.34
CA GLY A 185 -15.74 -5.43 1.76
C GLY A 185 -16.23 -5.16 3.19
N VAL A 186 -15.31 -4.99 4.15
CA VAL A 186 -15.64 -4.62 5.53
C VAL A 186 -16.37 -3.27 5.56
N GLY A 187 -15.91 -2.27 4.80
CA GLY A 187 -16.54 -0.95 4.70
C GLY A 187 -18.00 -1.03 4.23
N ILE A 188 -18.28 -1.82 3.19
CA ILE A 188 -19.64 -2.04 2.66
C ILE A 188 -20.53 -2.70 3.72
N VAL A 189 -20.07 -3.75 4.39
CA VAL A 189 -20.84 -4.42 5.45
C VAL A 189 -21.15 -3.46 6.59
N CYS A 190 -20.18 -2.69 7.03
CA CYS A 190 -20.39 -1.68 8.08
C CYS A 190 -21.39 -0.60 7.66
N LEU A 191 -21.36 -0.14 6.41
CA LEU A 191 -22.31 0.82 5.86
C LEU A 191 -23.73 0.27 5.88
N LEU A 192 -23.93 -0.98 5.44
CA LEU A 192 -25.25 -1.64 5.46
C LEU A 192 -25.77 -1.79 6.90
N LEU A 193 -24.93 -2.19 7.84
CA LEU A 193 -25.29 -2.27 9.26
C LEU A 193 -25.67 -0.88 9.83
N GLY A 194 -24.94 0.16 9.42
CA GLY A 194 -25.27 1.54 9.77
C GLY A 194 -26.64 1.98 9.28
N ILE A 195 -27.00 1.67 8.03
CA ILE A 195 -28.31 1.96 7.46
C ILE A 195 -29.42 1.21 8.22
N VAL A 196 -29.23 -0.08 8.50
CA VAL A 196 -30.20 -0.88 9.27
C VAL A 196 -30.38 -0.29 10.69
N ALA A 197 -29.30 0.07 11.36
CA ALA A 197 -29.37 0.68 12.69
C ALA A 197 -30.07 2.04 12.67
N LEU A 198 -29.84 2.86 11.63
CA LEU A 198 -30.51 4.15 11.45
C LEU A 198 -32.02 3.97 11.27
N VAL A 199 -32.44 3.06 10.39
CA VAL A 199 -33.86 2.76 10.17
C VAL A 199 -34.53 2.26 11.47
N ALA A 200 -33.86 1.35 12.19
CA ALA A 200 -34.35 0.86 13.47
C ALA A 200 -34.48 2.01 14.50
N ALA A 201 -33.49 2.91 14.58
CA ALA A 201 -33.53 4.09 15.47
C ALA A 201 -34.73 5.00 15.14
N ILE A 202 -34.99 5.26 13.86
CA ILE A 202 -36.15 6.08 13.42
C ILE A 202 -37.47 5.40 13.83
N ILE A 203 -37.60 4.10 13.59
CA ILE A 203 -38.82 3.35 13.94
C ILE A 203 -39.05 3.37 15.46
N ILE A 204 -38.01 3.12 16.25
CA ILE A 204 -38.06 3.12 17.70
C ILE A 204 -38.46 4.52 18.22
N SER A 205 -37.78 5.56 17.75
CA SER A 205 -38.10 6.97 18.16
C SER A 205 -39.52 7.34 17.76
N ASN A 206 -39.96 7.00 16.57
CA ASN A 206 -41.33 7.30 16.13
C ASN A 206 -42.38 6.59 17.00
N ARG A 207 -42.20 5.28 17.27
CA ARG A 207 -43.16 4.51 18.07
C ARG A 207 -43.15 4.87 19.57
N MET A 208 -41.98 5.14 20.12
CA MET A 208 -41.80 5.28 21.57
C MET A 208 -41.83 6.73 22.07
N VAL A 209 -41.68 7.71 21.17
CA VAL A 209 -41.66 9.13 21.55
C VAL A 209 -42.62 9.95 20.70
N VAL A 210 -42.48 9.96 19.36
CA VAL A 210 -43.23 10.88 18.50
C VAL A 210 -44.73 10.61 18.57
N LYS A 211 -45.17 9.37 18.32
CA LYS A 211 -46.61 9.01 18.36
C LYS A 211 -47.27 9.30 19.71
N PRO A 212 -46.68 8.90 20.86
CA PRO A 212 -47.27 9.22 22.16
C PRO A 212 -47.41 10.72 22.43
N VAL A 213 -46.37 11.51 22.08
CA VAL A 213 -46.40 12.97 22.29
C VAL A 213 -47.48 13.62 21.41
N VAL A 214 -47.55 13.22 20.13
CA VAL A 214 -48.59 13.75 19.22
C VAL A 214 -50.01 13.37 19.68
N ALA A 215 -50.20 12.14 20.19
CA ALA A 215 -51.50 11.70 20.71
C ALA A 215 -51.88 12.48 21.98
N ALA A 216 -50.98 12.69 22.90
CA ALA A 216 -51.21 13.49 24.11
C ALA A 216 -51.53 14.95 23.75
N ASN A 217 -50.79 15.57 22.85
CA ASN A 217 -51.02 16.93 22.39
C ASN A 217 -52.39 17.10 21.70
N LYS A 218 -52.81 16.12 20.86
CA LYS A 218 -54.12 16.12 20.22
C LYS A 218 -55.25 16.08 21.26
N LYS A 219 -55.13 15.18 22.23
CA LYS A 219 -56.12 15.07 23.32
C LYS A 219 -56.20 16.35 24.12
N LEU A 220 -55.06 16.96 24.41
CA LEU A 220 -55.04 18.26 25.12
C LEU A 220 -55.75 19.34 24.31
N GLY A 221 -55.49 19.41 22.99
CA GLY A 221 -56.21 20.34 22.11
C GLY A 221 -57.71 20.13 22.06
N GLU A 222 -58.17 18.86 22.06
CA GLU A 222 -59.61 18.52 22.16
C GLU A 222 -60.23 19.00 23.46
N ILE A 223 -59.55 18.82 24.61
CA ILE A 223 -60.03 19.28 25.93
C ILE A 223 -60.11 20.81 25.98
N VAL A 224 -59.07 21.53 25.51
CA VAL A 224 -59.03 22.99 25.48
C VAL A 224 -60.16 23.55 24.61
N SER A 225 -60.40 22.99 23.39
CA SER A 225 -61.49 23.41 22.51
C SER A 225 -62.86 23.24 23.16
N LEU A 226 -63.10 22.12 23.84
CA LEU A 226 -64.38 21.90 24.54
C LEU A 226 -64.56 22.86 25.73
N ILE A 227 -63.53 23.28 26.40
CA ILE A 227 -63.59 24.29 27.46
C ILE A 227 -63.93 25.67 26.86
N GLU A 228 -63.31 26.04 25.74
CA GLU A 228 -63.60 27.32 25.06
C GLU A 228 -65.03 27.40 24.55
N GLU A 229 -65.58 26.26 24.09
CA GLU A 229 -66.99 26.19 23.68
C GLU A 229 -68.04 26.13 24.87
N HIS A 230 -67.57 26.27 26.11
CA HIS A 230 -68.40 26.14 27.33
C HIS A 230 -69.12 24.75 27.42
N LYS A 231 -68.58 23.73 26.78
CA LYS A 231 -69.01 22.33 26.80
C LYS A 231 -68.00 21.42 27.49
N GLY A 232 -67.08 22.00 28.28
CA GLY A 232 -66.02 21.27 28.92
C GLY A 232 -66.54 20.20 29.91
N ASP A 233 -66.18 18.94 29.64
CA ASP A 233 -66.37 17.85 30.59
C ASP A 233 -65.12 17.64 31.39
N LEU A 234 -65.18 18.03 32.67
CA LEU A 234 -64.06 17.95 33.65
C LEU A 234 -63.73 16.50 34.02
N THR A 235 -64.48 15.52 33.51
CA THR A 235 -64.17 14.09 33.69
C THR A 235 -63.28 13.53 32.59
N MET A 236 -63.07 14.27 31.51
CA MET A 236 -62.14 13.83 30.43
C MET A 236 -60.71 13.71 30.96
N ARG A 237 -60.06 12.63 30.59
CA ARG A 237 -58.70 12.31 30.97
C ARG A 237 -57.83 12.09 29.78
N VAL A 238 -56.57 12.48 29.86
CA VAL A 238 -55.53 12.12 28.89
C VAL A 238 -54.98 10.75 29.29
N GLU A 239 -55.54 9.67 28.72
CA GLU A 239 -55.03 8.35 28.99
C GLU A 239 -53.64 8.20 28.38
N SER A 240 -52.63 7.91 29.17
CA SER A 240 -51.32 7.52 28.70
C SER A 240 -51.00 6.14 29.26
N GLY A 241 -50.80 5.15 28.39
CA GLY A 241 -50.32 3.83 28.80
C GLY A 241 -48.79 3.79 29.05
N TYR A 242 -48.18 4.97 29.19
CA TYR A 242 -46.73 5.12 29.36
C TYR A 242 -46.32 5.38 30.78
N GLN A 243 -45.27 4.70 31.27
CA GLN A 243 -44.70 4.85 32.60
C GLN A 243 -43.40 5.68 32.58
N ASP A 244 -43.36 6.75 31.77
CA ASP A 244 -42.23 7.65 31.60
C ASP A 244 -42.68 9.10 31.74
N GLU A 245 -41.84 10.07 31.32
CA GLU A 245 -42.16 11.49 31.42
C GLU A 245 -43.40 11.89 30.60
N ILE A 246 -43.76 11.12 29.55
CA ILE A 246 -45.02 11.33 28.81
C ILE A 246 -46.22 10.92 29.67
N GLY A 247 -46.09 9.80 30.40
CA GLY A 247 -47.08 9.39 31.38
C GLY A 247 -47.25 10.42 32.50
N ALA A 248 -46.14 10.89 33.05
CA ALA A 248 -46.18 11.93 34.08
C ALA A 248 -46.78 13.26 33.59
N LEU A 249 -46.54 13.63 32.30
CA LEU A 249 -47.18 14.79 31.68
C LEU A 249 -48.69 14.60 31.57
N ALA A 250 -49.15 13.42 31.11
CA ALA A 250 -50.59 13.12 31.03
C ALA A 250 -51.25 13.12 32.39
N ASP A 251 -50.61 12.55 33.42
CA ASP A 251 -51.10 12.54 34.81
C ASP A 251 -51.16 13.95 35.40
N GLY A 252 -50.23 14.84 35.04
CA GLY A 252 -50.23 16.24 35.48
C GLY A 252 -51.30 17.14 34.81
N ILE A 253 -51.87 16.66 33.66
CA ILE A 253 -52.94 17.33 32.94
C ILE A 253 -54.31 16.88 33.46
N ASN A 254 -54.45 15.69 34.01
CA ASN A 254 -55.66 15.06 34.53
C ASN A 254 -56.04 15.55 35.93
#